data_6f37afda1a21cf5da2d7128eace47d48
#
_entry.id   6f37afda1a21cf5da2d7128eace47d48
#
_cell.length_a   1.000
_cell.length_b   1.000
_cell.length_c   1.000
_cell.angle_alpha   90.00
_cell.angle_beta   90.00
_cell.angle_gamma   90.00
#
_symmetry.space_group_name_H-M   'P 1'
#
loop_
_entity.id
_entity.type
_entity.pdbx_description
1 polymer ?
#
loop_
_entity_poly.entity_id
_entity_poly.type
_entity_poly.pdbx_seq_one_letter_code
_entity_poly.pdbx_strand_id
1 'polypeptide(L)'
;MRTEDYLDYINMNLSARELLEQLAEEAAELSQAALKTCRTLDDSNNPTSAPEDEVWEHLDEEMVDMLNAYCAVYGDFSAAANALLDCHGSPKWERWYERVKEAQQK
;
A
#
# COMPACT_ATOMS: atom_id res chain seq x y z
N MET A 1 -11.97 -23.58 1.22
CA MET A 1 -12.35 -22.36 1.94
C MET A 1 -12.27 -21.16 1.01
N ARG A 2 -13.22 -20.26 1.11
CA ARG A 2 -13.20 -19.02 0.33
C ARG A 2 -12.29 -18.01 1.01
N THR A 3 -11.86 -17.00 0.27
CA THR A 3 -11.01 -15.94 0.81
C THR A 3 -11.67 -15.24 2.01
N GLU A 4 -12.98 -15.02 1.95
CA GLU A 4 -13.74 -14.43 3.05
C GLU A 4 -13.65 -15.24 4.35
N ASP A 5 -13.54 -16.55 4.24
CA ASP A 5 -13.43 -17.42 5.41
C ASP A 5 -12.10 -17.21 6.13
N TYR A 6 -11.01 -17.04 5.38
CA TYR A 6 -9.70 -16.75 5.96
C TYR A 6 -9.71 -15.37 6.63
N LEU A 7 -10.30 -14.39 5.97
CA LEU A 7 -10.40 -13.04 6.49
C LEU A 7 -11.17 -13.01 7.81
N ASP A 8 -12.33 -13.68 7.85
CA ASP A 8 -13.17 -13.76 9.04
C ASP A 8 -12.41 -14.40 10.22
N TYR A 9 -11.70 -15.49 9.94
CA TYR A 9 -10.92 -16.17 10.98
C TYR A 9 -9.82 -15.27 11.54
N ILE A 10 -9.08 -14.60 10.68
CA ILE A 10 -8.00 -13.70 11.08
C ILE A 10 -8.56 -12.55 11.91
N ASN A 11 -9.61 -11.91 11.43
CA ASN A 11 -10.22 -10.78 12.13
C ASN A 11 -10.78 -11.19 13.50
N MET A 12 -11.38 -12.36 13.61
CA MET A 12 -11.95 -12.85 14.85
C MET A 12 -10.91 -13.27 15.89
N ASN A 13 -9.74 -13.67 15.45
CA ASN A 13 -8.71 -14.24 16.34
C ASN A 13 -7.57 -13.29 16.68
N LEU A 14 -7.49 -12.14 16.02
CA LEU A 14 -6.51 -11.11 16.33
C LEU A 14 -7.21 -9.88 16.88
N SER A 15 -6.55 -9.21 17.83
CA SER A 15 -7.07 -7.96 18.39
C SER A 15 -6.94 -6.82 17.38
N ALA A 16 -7.69 -5.76 17.58
CA ALA A 16 -7.57 -4.56 16.76
C ALA A 16 -6.13 -4.03 16.77
N ARG A 17 -5.48 -4.08 17.93
CA ARG A 17 -4.09 -3.65 18.05
C ARG A 17 -3.15 -4.49 17.19
N GLU A 18 -3.30 -5.82 17.26
CA GLU A 18 -2.47 -6.72 16.46
C GLU A 18 -2.66 -6.51 14.97
N LEU A 19 -3.91 -6.28 14.55
CA LEU A 19 -4.21 -6.02 13.13
C LEU A 19 -3.63 -4.69 12.66
N LEU A 20 -3.69 -3.65 13.49
CA LEU A 20 -3.11 -2.35 13.16
C LEU A 20 -1.58 -2.39 13.16
N GLU A 21 -0.97 -3.15 14.07
CA GLU A 21 0.48 -3.36 14.07
C GLU A 21 0.92 -4.08 12.78
N GLN A 22 0.16 -5.08 12.36
CA GLN A 22 0.43 -5.80 11.11
C GLN A 22 0.33 -4.84 9.91
N LEU A 23 -0.70 -4.00 9.88
CA LEU A 23 -0.86 -3.01 8.82
C LEU A 23 0.35 -2.05 8.78
N ALA A 24 0.81 -1.61 9.94
CA ALA A 24 1.97 -0.70 10.02
C ALA A 24 3.24 -1.37 9.50
N GLU A 25 3.45 -2.66 9.82
CA GLU A 25 4.59 -3.42 9.32
C GLU A 25 4.54 -3.57 7.80
N GLU A 26 3.38 -3.90 7.26
CA GLU A 26 3.22 -4.05 5.81
C GLU A 26 3.39 -2.72 5.07
N ALA A 27 2.93 -1.63 5.67
CA ALA A 27 3.12 -0.30 5.10
C ALA A 27 4.61 0.08 5.06
N ALA A 28 5.37 -0.29 6.09
CA ALA A 28 6.82 -0.05 6.12
C ALA A 28 7.55 -0.85 5.05
N GLU A 29 7.16 -2.10 4.85
CA GLU A 29 7.74 -2.96 3.81
C GLU A 29 7.42 -2.43 2.41
N LEU A 30 6.20 -1.93 2.21
CA LEU A 30 5.80 -1.29 0.96
C LEU A 30 6.66 -0.06 0.69
N SER A 31 6.90 0.76 1.72
CA SER A 31 7.75 1.94 1.61
C SER A 31 9.16 1.57 1.16
N GLN A 32 9.75 0.53 1.74
CA GLN A 32 11.07 0.04 1.35
C GLN A 32 11.09 -0.47 -0.08
N ALA A 33 10.05 -1.20 -0.48
CA ALA A 33 9.95 -1.72 -1.85
C ALA A 33 9.85 -0.59 -2.86
N ALA A 34 9.12 0.47 -2.55
CA ALA A 34 9.01 1.64 -3.42
C ALA A 34 10.37 2.34 -3.59
N LEU A 35 11.13 2.49 -2.50
CA LEU A 35 12.47 3.08 -2.56
C LEU A 35 13.45 2.23 -3.36
N LYS A 36 13.36 0.90 -3.23
CA LYS A 36 14.19 -0.01 -4.04
C LYS A 36 13.84 0.11 -5.52
N THR A 37 12.57 0.28 -5.84
CA THR A 37 12.13 0.47 -7.21
C THR A 37 12.68 1.78 -7.78
N CYS A 38 12.66 2.86 -6.99
CA CYS A 38 13.26 4.13 -7.40
C CYS A 38 14.73 3.98 -7.82
N ARG A 39 15.47 3.10 -7.15
CA ARG A 39 16.90 2.92 -7.41
C ARG A 39 17.20 2.26 -8.75
N THR A 40 16.18 1.69 -9.41
CA THR A 40 16.34 1.06 -10.72
C THR A 40 16.06 2.03 -11.87
N LEU A 41 15.58 3.23 -11.58
CA LEU A 41 15.27 4.23 -12.60
C LEU A 41 16.56 4.86 -13.15
N ASP A 42 16.51 5.36 -14.38
CA ASP A 42 17.66 5.88 -15.09
C ASP A 42 18.36 7.04 -14.38
N ASP A 43 17.62 7.80 -13.59
CA ASP A 43 18.16 8.94 -12.83
C ASP A 43 18.73 8.55 -11.47
N SER A 44 18.76 7.25 -11.16
CA SER A 44 19.30 6.76 -9.90
C SER A 44 20.81 6.75 -9.91
N ASN A 45 21.41 7.18 -8.81
CA ASN A 45 22.86 7.11 -8.62
C ASN A 45 23.30 5.86 -7.84
N ASN A 46 22.40 4.94 -7.58
CA ASN A 46 22.70 3.74 -6.81
C ASN A 46 23.36 2.67 -7.69
N PRO A 47 24.62 2.30 -7.41
CA PRO A 47 25.34 1.32 -8.24
C PRO A 47 24.92 -0.14 -8.00
N THR A 48 24.08 -0.41 -7.00
CA THR A 48 23.72 -1.77 -6.60
C THR A 48 22.24 -2.07 -6.84
N SER A 49 21.69 -1.55 -7.91
CA SER A 49 20.28 -1.78 -8.24
C SER A 49 20.03 -3.25 -8.59
N ALA A 50 18.90 -3.79 -8.15
CA ALA A 50 18.42 -5.09 -8.56
C ALA A 50 17.79 -5.02 -9.96
N PRO A 51 17.55 -6.17 -10.63
CA PRO A 51 16.84 -6.16 -11.90
C PRO A 51 15.49 -5.47 -11.79
N GLU A 52 15.17 -4.60 -12.76
CA GLU A 52 13.96 -3.78 -12.74
C GLU A 52 12.68 -4.60 -12.62
N ASP A 53 12.57 -5.68 -13.39
CA ASP A 53 11.39 -6.54 -13.40
C ASP A 53 11.08 -7.07 -11.99
N GLU A 54 12.11 -7.53 -11.29
CA GLU A 54 11.96 -8.12 -9.97
C GLU A 54 11.53 -7.10 -8.92
N VAL A 55 12.03 -5.87 -8.98
CA VAL A 55 11.66 -4.86 -7.99
C VAL A 55 10.24 -4.36 -8.20
N TRP A 56 9.78 -4.23 -9.46
CA TRP A 56 8.38 -3.87 -9.73
C TRP A 56 7.43 -4.96 -9.29
N GLU A 57 7.77 -6.23 -9.55
CA GLU A 57 6.98 -7.37 -9.10
C GLU A 57 6.91 -7.42 -7.58
N HIS A 58 8.04 -7.19 -6.92
CA HIS A 58 8.10 -7.16 -5.45
C HIS A 58 7.27 -6.00 -4.89
N LEU A 59 7.29 -4.83 -5.55
CA LEU A 59 6.45 -3.70 -5.15
C LEU A 59 4.97 -4.07 -5.17
N ASP A 60 4.53 -4.76 -6.23
CA ASP A 60 3.14 -5.21 -6.35
C ASP A 60 2.77 -6.20 -5.25
N GLU A 61 3.68 -7.13 -4.92
CA GLU A 61 3.47 -8.08 -3.84
C GLU A 61 3.31 -7.39 -2.49
N GLU A 62 4.14 -6.40 -2.21
CA GLU A 62 4.07 -5.65 -0.96
C GLU A 62 2.80 -4.81 -0.87
N MET A 63 2.32 -4.29 -2.01
CA MET A 63 1.04 -3.59 -2.06
C MET A 63 -0.11 -4.53 -1.72
N VAL A 64 -0.10 -5.75 -2.26
CA VAL A 64 -1.12 -6.75 -1.95
C VAL A 64 -1.11 -7.10 -0.47
N ASP A 65 0.08 -7.29 0.11
CA ASP A 65 0.21 -7.60 1.54
C ASP A 65 -0.37 -6.48 2.40
N MET A 66 -0.08 -5.23 2.05
CA MET A 66 -0.63 -4.08 2.77
C MET A 66 -2.15 -3.99 2.64
N LEU A 67 -2.68 -4.21 1.43
CA LEU A 67 -4.14 -4.18 1.21
C LEU A 67 -4.83 -5.31 1.96
N ASN A 68 -4.23 -6.49 2.01
CA ASN A 68 -4.78 -7.61 2.78
C ASN A 68 -4.83 -7.29 4.28
N ALA A 69 -3.76 -6.67 4.80
CA ALA A 69 -3.74 -6.23 6.19
C ALA A 69 -4.81 -5.18 6.46
N TYR A 70 -5.01 -4.25 5.54
CA TYR A 70 -6.07 -3.23 5.63
C TYR A 70 -7.45 -3.88 5.67
N CYS A 71 -7.70 -4.85 4.78
CA CYS A 71 -8.96 -5.60 4.77
C CYS A 71 -9.18 -6.35 6.08
N ALA A 72 -8.12 -6.92 6.65
CA ALA A 72 -8.20 -7.64 7.91
C ALA A 72 -8.62 -6.72 9.07
N VAL A 73 -8.17 -5.47 9.07
CA VAL A 73 -8.59 -4.47 10.07
C VAL A 73 -10.10 -4.26 10.03
N TYR A 74 -10.67 -4.18 8.83
CA TYR A 74 -12.11 -3.99 8.66
C TYR A 74 -12.91 -5.28 8.90
N GLY A 75 -12.28 -6.44 8.65
CA GLY A 75 -12.97 -7.73 8.77
C GLY A 75 -13.95 -8.04 7.65
N ASP A 76 -13.98 -7.22 6.61
CA ASP A 76 -14.94 -7.34 5.51
C ASP A 76 -14.34 -6.64 4.29
N PHE A 77 -14.23 -7.37 3.18
CA PHE A 77 -13.70 -6.79 1.93
C PHE A 77 -14.55 -5.64 1.42
N SER A 78 -15.87 -5.76 1.52
CA SER A 78 -16.79 -4.71 1.06
C SER A 78 -16.63 -3.43 1.88
N ALA A 79 -16.49 -3.56 3.21
CA ALA A 79 -16.31 -2.41 4.08
C ALA A 79 -14.99 -1.69 3.79
N ALA A 80 -13.91 -2.45 3.58
CA ALA A 80 -12.61 -1.89 3.23
C ALA A 80 -12.65 -1.19 1.86
N ALA A 81 -13.27 -1.83 0.87
CA ALA A 81 -13.42 -1.27 -0.46
C ALA A 81 -14.24 0.02 -0.44
N ASN A 82 -15.33 0.05 0.32
CA ASN A 82 -16.16 1.24 0.44
C ASN A 82 -15.39 2.39 1.09
N ALA A 83 -14.57 2.11 2.10
CA ALA A 83 -13.74 3.12 2.74
C ALA A 83 -12.75 3.73 1.74
N LEU A 84 -12.12 2.88 0.91
CA LEU A 84 -11.20 3.34 -0.13
C LEU A 84 -11.93 4.17 -1.19
N LEU A 85 -13.11 3.73 -1.63
CA LEU A 85 -13.90 4.43 -2.64
C LEU A 85 -14.40 5.79 -2.12
N ASP A 86 -14.80 5.84 -0.86
CA ASP A 86 -15.26 7.09 -0.24
C ASP A 86 -14.14 8.12 -0.17
N CYS A 87 -12.89 7.67 -0.03
CA CYS A 87 -11.73 8.54 0.01
C CYS A 87 -11.18 8.88 -1.38
N HIS A 88 -11.51 8.06 -2.40
CA HIS A 88 -11.07 8.29 -3.77
C HIS A 88 -11.85 9.49 -4.34
N GLY A 89 -11.18 10.37 -5.04
CA GLY A 89 -11.82 11.58 -5.54
C GLY A 89 -12.09 12.64 -4.47
N SER A 90 -11.57 12.43 -3.26
CA SER A 90 -11.67 13.39 -2.16
C SER A 90 -10.82 14.63 -2.44
N PRO A 91 -10.95 15.69 -1.60
CA PRO A 91 -10.10 16.87 -1.72
C PRO A 91 -8.59 16.57 -1.69
N LYS A 92 -8.18 15.37 -1.30
CA LYS A 92 -6.77 14.99 -1.27
C LYS A 92 -6.15 14.97 -2.67
N TRP A 93 -6.89 14.49 -3.67
CA TRP A 93 -6.43 14.52 -5.06
C TRP A 93 -6.28 15.95 -5.55
N GLU A 94 -7.25 16.81 -5.25
CA GLU A 94 -7.22 18.22 -5.61
C GLU A 94 -6.02 18.92 -4.98
N ARG A 95 -5.77 18.68 -3.68
CA ARG A 95 -4.62 19.26 -2.98
C ARG A 95 -3.29 18.82 -3.56
N TRP A 96 -3.20 17.55 -3.92
CA TRP A 96 -1.98 17.02 -4.55
C TRP A 96 -1.77 17.66 -5.92
N TYR A 97 -2.83 17.72 -6.72
CA TYR A 97 -2.79 18.39 -8.02
C TYR A 97 -2.29 19.83 -7.90
N GLU A 98 -2.85 20.59 -6.95
CA GLU A 98 -2.45 21.99 -6.74
C GLU A 98 -0.97 22.11 -6.35
N ARG A 99 -0.46 21.20 -5.52
CA ARG A 99 0.96 21.20 -5.14
C ARG A 99 1.88 20.91 -6.32
N VAL A 100 1.50 19.97 -7.16
CA VAL A 100 2.28 19.64 -8.36
C VAL A 100 2.26 20.83 -9.32
N LYS A 101 1.09 21.43 -9.50
CA LYS A 101 0.92 22.59 -10.38
C LYS A 101 1.78 23.77 -9.90
N GLU A 102 1.78 24.07 -8.61
CA GLU A 102 2.62 25.12 -8.04
C GLU A 102 4.11 24.85 -8.29
N ALA A 103 4.55 23.61 -8.09
CA ALA A 103 5.94 23.23 -8.32
C ALA A 103 6.36 23.43 -9.77
N GLN A 104 5.46 23.18 -10.71
CA GLN A 104 5.72 23.35 -12.14
C GLN A 104 5.82 24.83 -12.55
N GLN A 105 5.24 25.72 -11.78
CA GLN A 105 5.21 27.17 -12.09
C GLN A 105 6.41 27.92 -11.51
N LYS A 106 7.22 27.29 -10.68
CA LYS A 106 8.39 27.92 -10.06
C LYS A 106 9.65 27.87 -10.90
#